data_ed49d15611b00f6ed360502334675493
#
_entry.id   ed49d15611b00f6ed360502334675493
#
_cell.length_a   1.000
_cell.length_b   1.000
_cell.length_c   1.000
_cell.angle_alpha   90.00
_cell.angle_beta   90.00
_cell.angle_gamma   90.00
#
_symmetry.space_group_name_H-M   'P 1'
#
loop_
_entity.id
_entity.type
_entity.pdbx_description
1 polymer ?
#
loop_
_entity_poly.entity_id
_entity_poly.type
_entity_poly.pdbx_seq_one_letter_code
_entity_poly.pdbx_strand_id
1 'polypeptide(L)'
;MFESTLRTLIVIIFLSAVILFTSLIRNDSNIRSQADLNTPLPEFSLRTLDLEKNITNDDLKDLFVLNVWASWCITCRVEHPFLEEISKTIPIVGLNYKDEKNNATDWLNKLGDLYIFSLYDYYGELALDLGVTGAPETFLVYKGRIIAHHVGEVDQKVWSTKFLSKINKINND
;
A
#
# COMPACT_ATOMS: atom_id res chain seq x y z
N MET A 1 41.62 -32.00 -22.03
CA MET A 1 41.30 -30.73 -22.73
C MET A 1 39.81 -30.57 -22.99
N PHE A 2 39.10 -31.55 -23.51
CA PHE A 2 37.66 -31.50 -23.81
C PHE A 2 36.76 -31.34 -22.55
N GLU A 3 37.08 -32.02 -21.44
CA GLU A 3 36.30 -31.91 -20.21
C GLU A 3 36.43 -30.53 -19.51
N SER A 4 37.58 -29.87 -19.61
CA SER A 4 37.76 -28.56 -19.02
C SER A 4 36.98 -27.48 -19.79
N THR A 5 36.94 -27.57 -21.11
CA THR A 5 36.16 -26.66 -21.96
C THR A 5 34.65 -26.82 -21.74
N LEU A 6 34.17 -28.07 -21.59
CA LEU A 6 32.76 -28.34 -21.29
C LEU A 6 32.33 -27.78 -19.93
N ARG A 7 33.16 -27.96 -18.90
CA ARG A 7 32.90 -27.38 -17.57
C ARG A 7 32.85 -25.86 -17.61
N THR A 8 33.77 -25.21 -18.31
CA THR A 8 33.77 -23.75 -18.47
C THR A 8 32.52 -23.26 -19.19
N LEU A 9 32.08 -23.97 -20.22
CA LEU A 9 30.87 -23.64 -20.97
C LEU A 9 29.60 -23.72 -20.09
N ILE A 10 29.49 -24.77 -19.28
CA ILE A 10 28.38 -24.95 -18.33
C ILE A 10 28.32 -23.80 -17.27
N VAL A 11 29.49 -23.41 -16.76
CA VAL A 11 29.58 -22.29 -15.80
C VAL A 11 29.14 -20.97 -16.43
N ILE A 12 29.59 -20.70 -17.66
CA ILE A 12 29.19 -19.46 -18.38
C ILE A 12 27.70 -19.44 -18.66
N ILE A 13 27.09 -20.55 -19.07
CA ILE A 13 25.64 -20.65 -19.31
C ILE A 13 24.87 -20.42 -17.97
N PHE A 14 25.33 -21.03 -16.90
CA PHE A 14 24.69 -20.85 -15.58
C PHE A 14 24.76 -19.39 -15.11
N LEU A 15 25.93 -18.75 -15.21
CA LEU A 15 26.10 -17.35 -14.83
C LEU A 15 25.26 -16.42 -15.70
N SER A 16 25.15 -16.67 -17.01
CA SER A 16 24.30 -15.87 -17.90
C SER A 16 22.82 -16.03 -17.55
N ALA A 17 22.37 -17.23 -17.20
CA ALA A 17 21.01 -17.49 -16.75
C ALA A 17 20.68 -16.76 -15.43
N VAL A 18 21.63 -16.76 -14.47
CA VAL A 18 21.47 -16.03 -13.20
C VAL A 18 21.39 -14.51 -13.44
N ILE A 19 22.26 -13.96 -14.31
CA ILE A 19 22.24 -12.53 -14.65
C ILE A 19 20.93 -12.17 -15.35
N LEU A 20 20.45 -12.98 -16.28
CA LEU A 20 19.17 -12.78 -16.96
C LEU A 20 18.01 -12.82 -15.95
N PHE A 21 17.98 -13.81 -15.07
CA PHE A 21 16.95 -13.97 -14.06
C PHE A 21 16.91 -12.77 -13.06
N THR A 22 18.07 -12.33 -12.58
CA THR A 22 18.17 -11.15 -11.71
C THR A 22 17.77 -9.87 -12.42
N SER A 23 18.07 -9.75 -13.73
CA SER A 23 17.64 -8.61 -14.55
C SER A 23 16.12 -8.58 -14.74
N LEU A 24 15.50 -9.74 -14.98
CA LEU A 24 14.04 -9.86 -15.10
C LEU A 24 13.33 -9.48 -13.78
N ILE A 25 13.81 -9.97 -12.62
CA ILE A 25 13.26 -9.62 -11.31
C ILE A 25 13.40 -8.13 -11.01
N ARG A 26 14.55 -7.52 -11.33
CA ARG A 26 14.76 -6.07 -11.17
C ARG A 26 13.82 -5.24 -12.05
N ASN A 27 13.56 -5.70 -13.26
CA ASN A 27 12.68 -4.99 -14.18
C ASN A 27 11.21 -5.02 -13.69
N ASP A 28 10.76 -6.14 -13.12
CA ASP A 28 9.41 -6.29 -12.57
C ASP A 28 9.16 -5.37 -11.35
N SER A 29 10.16 -5.20 -10.48
CA SER A 29 10.06 -4.30 -9.33
C SER A 29 9.99 -2.81 -9.75
N ASN A 30 10.65 -2.41 -10.84
CA ASN A 30 10.57 -1.06 -11.39
C ASN A 30 9.25 -0.77 -12.11
N ILE A 31 8.64 -1.76 -12.74
CA ILE A 31 7.34 -1.61 -13.42
C ILE A 31 6.22 -1.41 -12.38
N ARG A 32 6.27 -2.10 -11.24
CA ARG A 32 5.30 -1.91 -10.15
C ARG A 32 5.47 -0.59 -9.38
N SER A 33 6.68 -0.04 -9.32
CA SER A 33 6.94 1.23 -8.64
C SER A 33 6.66 2.47 -9.49
N GLN A 34 6.40 2.31 -10.78
CA GLN A 34 6.08 3.37 -11.75
C GLN A 34 4.72 3.16 -12.44
N ALA A 35 3.77 2.49 -11.80
CA ALA A 35 2.39 2.62 -12.23
C ALA A 35 2.07 4.10 -12.25
N ASP A 36 1.67 4.61 -13.40
CA ASP A 36 1.30 6.01 -13.61
C ASP A 36 0.29 6.40 -12.54
N LEU A 37 0.76 7.17 -11.57
CA LEU A 37 0.00 7.56 -10.39
C LEU A 37 -1.01 8.62 -10.82
N ASN A 38 -2.05 8.20 -11.43
CA ASN A 38 -3.28 8.90 -11.75
C ASN A 38 -4.32 7.87 -12.24
N THR A 39 -4.31 6.67 -11.62
CA THR A 39 -5.27 5.62 -11.93
C THR A 39 -6.56 5.84 -11.14
N PRO A 40 -7.73 5.53 -11.69
CA PRO A 40 -8.97 5.59 -10.93
C PRO A 40 -8.90 4.65 -9.73
N LEU A 41 -9.50 5.07 -8.61
CA LEU A 41 -9.75 4.19 -7.48
C LEU A 41 -10.70 3.07 -7.96
N PRO A 42 -10.40 1.79 -7.74
CA PRO A 42 -11.31 0.70 -8.09
C PRO A 42 -12.70 0.90 -7.49
N GLU A 43 -13.73 0.48 -8.19
CA GLU A 43 -15.10 0.48 -7.67
C GLU A 43 -15.22 -0.53 -6.53
N PHE A 44 -15.82 -0.12 -5.43
CA PHE A 44 -16.04 -1.00 -4.28
C PHE A 44 -17.33 -0.67 -3.54
N SER A 45 -17.76 -1.62 -2.72
CA SER A 45 -18.86 -1.47 -1.78
C SER A 45 -18.51 -2.32 -0.55
N LEU A 46 -17.95 -1.69 0.48
CA LEU A 46 -17.48 -2.36 1.69
C LEU A 46 -18.14 -1.79 2.94
N ARG A 47 -18.37 -2.65 3.92
CA ARG A 47 -18.80 -2.21 5.25
C ARG A 47 -17.63 -1.60 6.00
N THR A 48 -17.96 -0.65 6.88
CA THR A 48 -17.02 -0.19 7.90
C THR A 48 -16.71 -1.32 8.89
N LEU A 49 -15.57 -1.25 9.57
CA LEU A 49 -15.14 -2.27 10.53
C LEU A 49 -16.16 -2.50 11.66
N ASP A 50 -16.88 -1.46 12.08
CA ASP A 50 -18.00 -1.55 13.02
C ASP A 50 -19.26 -2.20 12.41
N LEU A 51 -19.32 -2.36 11.08
CA LEU A 51 -20.42 -2.88 10.26
C LEU A 51 -21.68 -1.98 10.24
N GLU A 52 -21.59 -0.74 10.69
CA GLU A 52 -22.73 0.18 10.76
C GLU A 52 -23.07 0.80 9.39
N LYS A 53 -22.03 1.09 8.57
CA LYS A 53 -22.19 1.75 7.29
C LYS A 53 -21.66 0.90 6.15
N ASN A 54 -22.24 1.07 4.98
CA ASN A 54 -21.69 0.60 3.72
C ASN A 54 -21.12 1.81 2.97
N ILE A 55 -19.86 1.74 2.57
CA ILE A 55 -19.12 2.81 1.92
C ILE A 55 -18.81 2.41 0.49
N THR A 56 -18.94 3.36 -0.41
CA THR A 56 -18.63 3.23 -1.84
C THR A 56 -17.67 4.34 -2.28
N ASN A 57 -17.21 4.30 -3.52
CA ASN A 57 -16.40 5.37 -4.12
C ASN A 57 -17.06 6.73 -4.03
N ASP A 58 -18.41 6.79 -4.11
CA ASP A 58 -19.15 8.03 -4.07
C ASP A 58 -19.07 8.76 -2.73
N ASP A 59 -18.75 8.04 -1.66
CA ASP A 59 -18.57 8.59 -0.32
C ASP A 59 -17.14 9.15 -0.11
N LEU A 60 -16.20 8.90 -1.04
CA LEU A 60 -14.78 9.22 -0.97
C LEU A 60 -14.33 10.13 -2.12
N LYS A 61 -14.83 11.36 -2.17
CA LYS A 61 -14.60 12.27 -3.33
C LYS A 61 -13.44 13.25 -3.19
N ASP A 62 -13.05 13.59 -1.97
CA ASP A 62 -12.02 14.59 -1.69
C ASP A 62 -10.62 14.00 -1.60
N LEU A 63 -9.69 14.79 -1.06
CA LEU A 63 -8.33 14.36 -0.77
C LEU A 63 -8.30 13.55 0.54
N PHE A 64 -7.79 12.33 0.48
CA PHE A 64 -7.58 11.48 1.66
C PHE A 64 -6.42 10.50 1.46
N VAL A 65 -5.93 9.97 2.56
CA VAL A 65 -4.99 8.85 2.59
C VAL A 65 -5.77 7.55 2.80
N LEU A 66 -5.53 6.54 1.97
CA LEU A 66 -6.01 5.18 2.20
C LEU A 66 -4.84 4.34 2.70
N ASN A 67 -4.90 3.89 3.95
CA ASN A 67 -3.86 3.08 4.57
C ASN A 67 -4.34 1.65 4.75
N VAL A 68 -3.64 0.70 4.13
CA VAL A 68 -3.88 -0.74 4.26
C VAL A 68 -3.19 -1.25 5.50
N TRP A 69 -3.96 -1.81 6.44
CA TRP A 69 -3.47 -2.24 7.73
C TRP A 69 -4.13 -3.53 8.22
N ALA A 70 -3.53 -4.17 9.21
CA ALA A 70 -4.11 -5.32 9.89
C ALA A 70 -3.57 -5.45 11.32
N SER A 71 -4.32 -6.09 12.20
CA SER A 71 -3.91 -6.34 13.59
C SER A 71 -2.68 -7.25 13.71
N TRP A 72 -2.52 -8.18 12.76
CA TRP A 72 -1.38 -9.10 12.66
C TRP A 72 -0.11 -8.45 12.08
N CYS A 73 -0.20 -7.23 11.55
CA CYS A 73 0.90 -6.53 10.88
C CYS A 73 1.77 -5.80 11.91
N ILE A 74 3.00 -6.28 12.12
CA ILE A 74 3.95 -5.66 13.06
C ILE A 74 4.39 -4.27 12.56
N THR A 75 4.67 -4.14 11.27
CA THR A 75 5.14 -2.88 10.65
C THR A 75 4.04 -1.80 10.68
N CYS A 76 2.77 -2.19 10.60
CA CYS A 76 1.64 -1.25 10.76
C CYS A 76 1.65 -0.62 12.16
N ARG A 77 2.07 -1.37 13.19
CA ARG A 77 2.23 -0.83 14.55
C ARG A 77 3.37 0.18 14.65
N VAL A 78 4.41 0.02 13.84
CA VAL A 78 5.57 0.94 13.83
C VAL A 78 5.18 2.28 13.22
N GLU A 79 4.43 2.28 12.12
CA GLU A 79 4.00 3.53 11.45
C GLU A 79 2.84 4.24 12.14
N HIS A 80 2.05 3.53 12.96
CA HIS A 80 0.81 4.03 13.55
C HIS A 80 0.95 5.38 14.28
N PRO A 81 1.96 5.60 15.16
CA PRO A 81 2.13 6.89 15.81
C PRO A 81 2.42 8.04 14.85
N PHE A 82 3.12 7.76 13.74
CA PHE A 82 3.38 8.77 12.72
C PHE A 82 2.11 9.10 11.92
N LEU A 83 1.32 8.10 11.55
CA LEU A 83 0.04 8.30 10.88
C LEU A 83 -0.97 9.04 11.77
N GLU A 84 -0.92 8.85 13.09
CA GLU A 84 -1.74 9.62 14.04
C GLU A 84 -1.41 11.12 13.97
N GLU A 85 -0.15 11.51 13.81
CA GLU A 85 0.21 12.91 13.59
C GLU A 85 -0.29 13.43 12.22
N ILE A 86 -0.21 12.61 11.18
CA ILE A 86 -0.71 12.95 9.84
C ILE A 86 -2.23 13.13 9.84
N SER A 87 -2.98 12.29 10.58
CA SER A 87 -4.44 12.31 10.62
C SER A 87 -5.00 13.66 11.16
N LYS A 88 -4.21 14.44 11.87
CA LYS A 88 -4.58 15.78 12.34
C LYS A 88 -4.63 16.81 11.20
N THR A 89 -4.03 16.51 10.05
CA THR A 89 -3.89 17.44 8.91
C THR A 89 -4.60 16.99 7.65
N ILE A 90 -4.75 15.68 7.46
CA ILE A 90 -5.41 15.08 6.30
C ILE A 90 -6.22 13.86 6.76
N PRO A 91 -7.45 13.66 6.26
CA PRO A 91 -8.25 12.49 6.64
C PRO A 91 -7.57 11.20 6.17
N ILE A 92 -7.53 10.21 7.07
CA ILE A 92 -7.04 8.87 6.77
C ILE A 92 -8.19 7.88 6.86
N VAL A 93 -8.41 7.12 5.80
CA VAL A 93 -9.31 5.97 5.74
C VAL A 93 -8.47 4.70 5.92
N GLY A 94 -8.85 3.84 6.86
CA GLY A 94 -8.25 2.53 7.01
C GLY A 94 -8.83 1.54 6.00
N LEU A 95 -8.01 0.65 5.45
CA LEU A 95 -8.44 -0.57 4.78
C LEU A 95 -7.93 -1.75 5.61
N ASN A 96 -8.82 -2.29 6.46
CA ASN A 96 -8.48 -3.45 7.29
C ASN A 96 -8.48 -4.72 6.44
N TYR A 97 -7.28 -5.23 6.18
CA TYR A 97 -6.97 -6.23 5.17
C TYR A 97 -6.81 -7.63 5.77
N LYS A 98 -7.68 -8.58 5.35
CA LYS A 98 -7.60 -10.01 5.72
C LYS A 98 -7.39 -10.20 7.22
N ASP A 99 -8.24 -9.61 8.02
CA ASP A 99 -8.12 -9.57 9.47
C ASP A 99 -9.42 -10.02 10.13
N GLU A 100 -9.32 -10.50 11.35
CA GLU A 100 -10.48 -10.80 12.16
C GLU A 100 -11.01 -9.53 12.83
N LYS A 101 -12.31 -9.25 12.70
CA LYS A 101 -12.95 -8.04 13.21
C LYS A 101 -12.61 -7.74 14.67
N ASN A 102 -12.69 -8.76 15.54
CA ASN A 102 -12.43 -8.58 16.97
C ASN A 102 -10.97 -8.19 17.21
N ASN A 103 -10.02 -8.82 16.51
CA ASN A 103 -8.60 -8.50 16.64
C ASN A 103 -8.31 -7.08 16.16
N ALA A 104 -8.89 -6.68 15.03
CA ALA A 104 -8.77 -5.34 14.47
C ALA A 104 -9.35 -4.27 15.43
N THR A 105 -10.54 -4.53 15.98
CA THR A 105 -11.18 -3.63 16.96
C THR A 105 -10.35 -3.50 18.25
N ASP A 106 -9.86 -4.62 18.78
CA ASP A 106 -9.00 -4.63 19.96
C ASP A 106 -7.68 -3.89 19.72
N TRP A 107 -7.14 -4.00 18.50
CA TRP A 107 -5.93 -3.30 18.12
C TRP A 107 -6.13 -1.77 18.13
N LEU A 108 -7.20 -1.27 17.51
CA LEU A 108 -7.56 0.14 17.51
C LEU A 108 -7.86 0.66 18.93
N ASN A 109 -8.58 -0.12 19.75
CA ASN A 109 -8.85 0.23 21.14
C ASN A 109 -7.58 0.38 22.00
N LYS A 110 -6.53 -0.41 21.69
CA LYS A 110 -5.26 -0.37 22.43
C LYS A 110 -4.30 0.72 21.98
N LEU A 111 -4.28 1.03 20.69
CA LEU A 111 -3.30 1.93 20.10
C LEU A 111 -3.87 3.31 19.73
N GLY A 112 -5.18 3.47 19.79
CA GLY A 112 -5.90 4.64 19.29
C GLY A 112 -6.42 4.40 17.86
N ASP A 113 -7.58 5.01 17.56
CA ASP A 113 -8.14 5.00 16.20
C ASP A 113 -7.85 6.34 15.52
N LEU A 114 -6.92 6.30 14.58
CA LEU A 114 -6.50 7.47 13.79
C LEU A 114 -7.34 7.65 12.51
N TYR A 115 -8.18 6.66 12.19
CA TYR A 115 -8.95 6.63 10.96
C TYR A 115 -10.29 7.36 11.12
N ILE A 116 -10.72 8.10 10.10
CA ILE A 116 -12.11 8.62 10.09
C ILE A 116 -13.14 7.49 10.06
N PHE A 117 -12.77 6.36 9.49
CA PHE A 117 -13.35 5.02 9.57
C PHE A 117 -12.40 4.02 8.92
N SER A 118 -12.57 2.74 9.22
CA SER A 118 -11.87 1.64 8.53
C SER A 118 -12.87 0.83 7.71
N LEU A 119 -12.55 0.60 6.43
CA LEU A 119 -13.23 -0.36 5.56
C LEU A 119 -12.81 -1.78 5.96
N TYR A 120 -13.76 -2.70 6.03
CA TYR A 120 -13.51 -4.09 6.41
C TYR A 120 -13.40 -4.98 5.18
N ASP A 121 -12.17 -5.22 4.73
CA ASP A 121 -11.84 -6.04 3.55
C ASP A 121 -11.36 -7.43 3.97
N TYR A 122 -12.29 -8.20 4.56
CA TYR A 122 -12.00 -9.53 5.13
C TYR A 122 -11.42 -10.50 4.09
N TYR A 123 -11.94 -10.47 2.87
CA TYR A 123 -11.46 -11.32 1.79
C TYR A 123 -10.29 -10.73 1.01
N GLY A 124 -10.00 -9.45 1.18
CA GLY A 124 -8.94 -8.74 0.47
C GLY A 124 -9.27 -8.45 -0.99
N GLU A 125 -10.55 -8.27 -1.31
CA GLU A 125 -11.02 -8.03 -2.69
C GLU A 125 -10.60 -6.65 -3.17
N LEU A 126 -10.88 -5.60 -2.39
CA LEU A 126 -10.46 -4.25 -2.74
C LEU A 126 -8.93 -4.11 -2.73
N ALA A 127 -8.26 -4.73 -1.75
CA ALA A 127 -6.81 -4.75 -1.70
C ALA A 127 -6.21 -5.41 -2.96
N LEU A 128 -6.82 -6.49 -3.47
CA LEU A 128 -6.40 -7.14 -4.70
C LEU A 128 -6.56 -6.22 -5.92
N ASP A 129 -7.70 -5.53 -6.05
CA ASP A 129 -7.98 -4.60 -7.14
C ASP A 129 -7.06 -3.38 -7.11
N LEU A 130 -6.63 -2.94 -5.92
CA LEU A 130 -5.61 -1.92 -5.71
C LEU A 130 -4.18 -2.41 -6.03
N GLY A 131 -3.99 -3.72 -6.24
CA GLY A 131 -2.68 -4.33 -6.43
C GLY A 131 -1.84 -4.43 -5.16
N VAL A 132 -2.49 -4.43 -3.98
CA VAL A 132 -1.83 -4.58 -2.68
C VAL A 132 -1.12 -5.92 -2.59
N THR A 133 0.13 -5.89 -2.17
CA THR A 133 0.98 -7.07 -1.99
C THR A 133 1.05 -7.54 -0.54
N GLY A 134 0.73 -6.64 0.40
CA GLY A 134 0.72 -6.90 1.83
C GLY A 134 0.41 -5.63 2.63
N ALA A 135 0.43 -5.73 3.97
CA ALA A 135 0.30 -4.59 4.86
C ALA A 135 1.68 -4.27 5.52
N PRO A 136 2.02 -2.97 5.71
CA PRO A 136 1.24 -1.81 5.31
C PRO A 136 1.49 -1.37 3.86
N GLU A 137 0.49 -0.80 3.25
CA GLU A 137 0.60 -0.03 2.01
C GLU A 137 -0.25 1.24 2.12
N THR A 138 0.22 2.34 1.55
CA THR A 138 -0.46 3.63 1.69
C THR A 138 -0.65 4.30 0.34
N PHE A 139 -1.88 4.74 0.09
CA PHE A 139 -2.26 5.44 -1.13
C PHE A 139 -2.71 6.87 -0.79
N LEU A 140 -2.36 7.83 -1.64
CA LEU A 140 -2.96 9.16 -1.64
C LEU A 140 -4.01 9.21 -2.74
N VAL A 141 -5.23 9.51 -2.35
CA VAL A 141 -6.37 9.59 -3.28
C VAL A 141 -6.88 11.01 -3.35
N TYR A 142 -7.13 11.49 -4.56
CA TYR A 142 -7.71 12.81 -4.82
C TYR A 142 -8.74 12.72 -5.94
N LYS A 143 -9.96 13.16 -5.67
CA LYS A 143 -11.09 13.14 -6.62
C LYS A 143 -11.28 11.78 -7.29
N GLY A 144 -11.27 10.71 -6.48
CA GLY A 144 -11.45 9.33 -6.94
C GLY A 144 -10.28 8.76 -7.74
N ARG A 145 -9.09 9.37 -7.67
CA ARG A 145 -7.88 8.90 -8.36
C ARG A 145 -6.73 8.71 -7.41
N ILE A 146 -6.00 7.62 -7.58
CA ILE A 146 -4.77 7.34 -6.84
C ILE A 146 -3.65 8.18 -7.45
N ILE A 147 -3.06 9.09 -6.67
CA ILE A 147 -2.02 10.03 -7.12
C ILE A 147 -0.65 9.77 -6.48
N ALA A 148 -0.59 8.97 -5.41
CA ALA A 148 0.65 8.44 -4.84
C ALA A 148 0.38 7.08 -4.22
N HIS A 149 1.42 6.22 -4.18
CA HIS A 149 1.40 4.91 -3.55
C HIS A 149 2.76 4.59 -2.92
N HIS A 150 2.74 3.97 -1.76
CA HIS A 150 3.92 3.46 -1.07
C HIS A 150 3.67 2.08 -0.50
N VAL A 151 4.61 1.17 -0.73
CA VAL A 151 4.66 -0.16 -0.14
C VAL A 151 5.61 -0.13 1.05
N GLY A 152 5.17 -0.62 2.20
CA GLY A 152 5.90 -0.58 3.46
C GLY A 152 5.50 0.58 4.36
N GLU A 153 6.20 0.74 5.48
CA GLU A 153 5.90 1.77 6.48
C GLU A 153 6.07 3.19 5.94
N VAL A 154 5.21 4.07 6.39
CA VAL A 154 5.31 5.52 6.14
C VAL A 154 5.99 6.19 7.32
N ASP A 155 7.19 6.71 7.07
CA ASP A 155 7.93 7.57 7.98
C ASP A 155 7.96 9.03 7.49
N GLN A 156 8.60 9.91 8.24
CA GLN A 156 8.77 11.33 7.89
C GLN A 156 9.42 11.52 6.50
N LYS A 157 10.39 10.67 6.13
CA LYS A 157 11.09 10.76 4.85
C LYS A 157 10.18 10.34 3.70
N VAL A 158 9.50 9.22 3.83
CA VAL A 158 8.53 8.73 2.84
C VAL A 158 7.41 9.74 2.67
N TRP A 159 6.84 10.24 3.77
CA TRP A 159 5.78 11.23 3.74
C TRP A 159 6.19 12.49 2.98
N SER A 160 7.32 13.09 3.36
CA SER A 160 7.79 14.34 2.75
C SER A 160 8.12 14.21 1.27
N THR A 161 8.70 13.08 0.86
CA THR A 161 9.16 12.89 -0.53
C THR A 161 8.08 12.38 -1.47
N LYS A 162 7.19 11.49 -1.00
CA LYS A 162 6.19 10.84 -1.87
C LYS A 162 4.81 11.48 -1.81
N PHE A 163 4.38 11.94 -0.64
CA PHE A 163 3.00 12.40 -0.41
C PHE A 163 2.89 13.92 -0.34
N LEU A 164 3.66 14.58 0.53
CA LEU A 164 3.54 16.00 0.79
C LEU A 164 3.78 16.86 -0.46
N SER A 165 4.71 16.48 -1.33
CA SER A 165 4.96 17.16 -2.59
C SER A 165 3.73 17.16 -3.52
N LYS A 166 2.95 16.08 -3.53
CA LYS A 166 1.71 15.95 -4.30
C LYS A 166 0.58 16.77 -3.68
N ILE A 167 0.45 16.73 -2.36
CA ILE A 167 -0.55 17.51 -1.62
C ILE A 167 -0.33 19.00 -1.84
N ASN A 168 0.92 19.48 -1.75
CA ASN A 168 1.25 20.88 -1.98
C ASN A 168 0.94 21.34 -3.41
N LYS A 169 1.10 20.46 -4.40
CA LYS A 169 0.75 20.76 -5.78
C LYS A 169 -0.76 20.96 -5.93
N ILE A 170 -1.58 20.08 -5.33
CA ILE A 170 -3.05 20.18 -5.37
C ILE A 170 -3.54 21.49 -4.73
N ASN A 171 -2.92 21.90 -3.62
CA ASN A 171 -3.34 23.10 -2.89
C ASN A 171 -2.95 24.42 -3.59
N ASN A 172 -2.06 24.36 -4.58
CA ASN A 172 -1.59 25.52 -5.33
C ASN A 172 -2.21 25.66 -6.74
N ASP A 173 -2.98 24.64 -7.19
CA ASP A 173 -3.75 24.63 -8.45
C ASP A 173 -5.21 25.04 -8.19
#